data_12db86de74db33f0c6490b60f1c66840
#
_entry.id   12db86de74db33f0c6490b60f1c66840
#
_cell.length_a   1.000
_cell.length_b   1.000
_cell.length_c   1.000
_cell.angle_alpha   90.00
_cell.angle_beta   90.00
_cell.angle_gamma   90.00
#
_symmetry.space_group_name_H-M   'P 1'
#
loop_
_entity.id
_entity.type
_entity.pdbx_description
1 polymer ?
#
loop_
_entity_poly.entity_id
_entity_poly.type
_entity_poly.pdbx_seq_one_letter_code
_entity_poly.pdbx_strand_id
1 'polypeptide(L)'
;MMNINLENNSQHIHFVGIGGISMSGLAEILNFEGFKVSGSDIKDSKITDSLKKQGITVTIGQKADNITDDTDIVVYTAAVK
;
A
#
# COMPACT_ATOMS: atom_id res chain seq x y z
N MET A 1 8.70 -13.00 -4.21
CA MET A 1 7.52 -12.83 -5.06
C MET A 1 6.26 -12.80 -4.21
N MET A 2 5.38 -11.92 -4.56
CA MET A 2 4.10 -11.85 -3.87
C MET A 2 3.18 -12.97 -4.32
N ASN A 3 2.39 -13.45 -3.37
CA ASN A 3 1.45 -14.51 -3.63
C ASN A 3 0.07 -14.02 -3.22
N ILE A 4 -0.55 -13.23 -4.09
CA ILE A 4 -1.83 -12.61 -3.81
C ILE A 4 -2.93 -13.41 -4.48
N ASN A 5 -3.91 -13.81 -3.69
CA ASN A 5 -5.05 -14.54 -4.20
C ASN A 5 -6.14 -13.54 -4.59
N LEU A 6 -6.27 -13.29 -5.87
CA LEU A 6 -7.23 -12.30 -6.37
C LEU A 6 -8.68 -12.70 -6.17
N GLU A 7 -8.93 -13.95 -5.83
CA GLU A 7 -10.29 -14.41 -5.54
C GLU A 7 -10.68 -14.19 -4.09
N ASN A 8 -9.71 -13.85 -3.25
CA ASN A 8 -9.95 -13.62 -1.83
C ASN A 8 -9.61 -12.18 -1.50
N ASN A 9 -10.48 -11.26 -1.88
CA ASN A 9 -10.23 -9.85 -1.67
C ASN A 9 -10.55 -9.36 -0.25
N SER A 10 -10.72 -10.29 0.69
CA SER A 10 -10.82 -9.90 2.10
C SER A 10 -9.45 -9.66 2.73
N GLN A 11 -8.38 -9.96 2.01
CA GLN A 11 -7.03 -9.76 2.53
C GLN A 11 -6.71 -8.27 2.66
N HIS A 12 -5.92 -7.94 3.68
CA HIS A 12 -5.42 -6.59 3.90
C HIS A 12 -3.97 -6.53 3.44
N ILE A 13 -3.67 -5.65 2.51
CA ILE A 13 -2.34 -5.53 1.92
C ILE A 13 -1.78 -4.15 2.26
N HIS A 14 -0.62 -4.14 2.89
CA HIS A 14 0.06 -2.91 3.27
C HIS A 14 1.31 -2.71 2.43
N PHE A 15 1.43 -1.51 1.84
CA PHE A 15 2.55 -1.17 0.97
C PHE A 15 3.51 -0.25 1.70
N VAL A 16 4.76 -0.66 1.83
CA VAL A 16 5.81 0.20 2.36
C VAL A 16 6.45 0.94 1.19
N GLY A 17 6.43 2.26 1.25
CA GLY A 17 6.88 3.09 0.12
C GLY A 17 5.81 3.23 -0.94
N ILE A 18 4.56 3.38 -0.52
CA ILE A 18 3.41 3.33 -1.41
C ILE A 18 3.41 4.47 -2.44
N GLY A 19 4.16 5.55 -2.18
CA GLY A 19 4.23 6.67 -3.10
C GLY A 19 5.10 6.43 -4.32
N GLY A 20 5.79 5.31 -4.40
CA GLY A 20 6.56 4.97 -5.59
C GLY A 20 5.65 4.68 -6.77
N ILE A 21 6.14 4.92 -7.98
CA ILE A 21 5.31 4.79 -9.18
C ILE A 21 4.77 3.38 -9.32
N SER A 22 5.64 2.37 -9.22
CA SER A 22 5.21 0.99 -9.37
C SER A 22 4.34 0.54 -8.21
N MET A 23 4.70 0.95 -7.00
CA MET A 23 3.96 0.57 -5.80
C MET A 23 2.56 1.15 -5.82
N SER A 24 2.45 2.43 -6.17
CA SER A 24 1.15 3.09 -6.20
C SER A 24 0.26 2.48 -7.27
N GLY A 25 0.82 2.14 -8.43
CA GLY A 25 0.05 1.52 -9.49
C GLY A 25 -0.55 0.20 -9.05
N LEU A 26 0.26 -0.64 -8.40
CA LEU A 26 -0.23 -1.92 -7.91
C LEU A 26 -1.27 -1.72 -6.81
N ALA A 27 -1.03 -0.76 -5.91
CA ALA A 27 -1.97 -0.48 -4.83
C ALA A 27 -3.33 -0.06 -5.39
N GLU A 28 -3.33 0.77 -6.43
CA GLU A 28 -4.57 1.19 -7.05
C GLU A 28 -5.34 0.03 -7.65
N ILE A 29 -4.62 -0.86 -8.33
CA ILE A 29 -5.25 -2.02 -8.95
C ILE A 29 -5.92 -2.89 -7.87
N LEU A 30 -5.20 -3.17 -6.80
CA LEU A 30 -5.73 -4.02 -5.74
C LEU A 30 -6.90 -3.36 -5.02
N ASN A 31 -6.81 -2.05 -4.81
CA ASN A 31 -7.90 -1.31 -4.20
C ASN A 31 -9.15 -1.38 -5.07
N PHE A 32 -8.97 -1.25 -6.39
CA PHE A 32 -10.07 -1.33 -7.32
C PHE A 32 -10.72 -2.72 -7.31
N GLU A 33 -9.91 -3.75 -7.08
CA GLU A 33 -10.40 -5.13 -7.03
C GLU A 33 -11.11 -5.44 -5.70
N GLY A 34 -11.13 -4.52 -4.77
CA GLY A 34 -11.86 -4.70 -3.53
C GLY A 34 -11.03 -5.10 -2.33
N PHE A 35 -9.72 -5.22 -2.48
CA PHE A 35 -8.84 -5.51 -1.34
C PHE A 35 -8.80 -4.32 -0.39
N LYS A 36 -8.56 -4.61 0.88
CA LYS A 36 -8.26 -3.56 1.84
C LYS A 36 -6.79 -3.18 1.64
N VAL A 37 -6.54 -1.95 1.24
CA VAL A 37 -5.18 -1.50 0.92
C VAL A 37 -4.80 -0.35 1.83
N SER A 38 -3.60 -0.42 2.37
CA SER A 38 -3.02 0.66 3.14
C SER A 38 -1.55 0.79 2.75
N GLY A 39 -0.92 1.84 3.23
CA GLY A 39 0.49 2.01 2.94
C GLY A 39 1.12 3.11 3.75
N SER A 40 2.43 3.20 3.61
CA SER A 40 3.21 4.23 4.28
C SER A 40 4.25 4.78 3.32
N ASP A 41 4.66 6.02 3.58
CA ASP A 41 5.74 6.64 2.83
C ASP A 41 6.40 7.68 3.72
N ILE A 42 7.64 7.99 3.41
CA ILE A 42 8.39 9.00 4.16
C ILE A 42 7.86 10.39 3.84
N LYS A 43 7.49 10.62 2.58
CA LYS A 43 7.06 11.94 2.11
C LYS A 43 5.68 11.89 1.52
N ASP A 44 4.92 12.93 1.79
CA ASP A 44 3.66 13.15 1.09
C ASP A 44 3.96 13.63 -0.33
N SER A 45 3.06 13.34 -1.25
CA SER A 45 3.26 13.68 -2.65
C SER A 45 1.91 13.71 -3.35
N LYS A 46 1.92 14.11 -4.62
CA LYS A 46 0.69 14.06 -5.42
C LYS A 46 0.20 12.63 -5.55
N ILE A 47 1.13 11.68 -5.60
CA ILE A 47 0.77 10.26 -5.69
C ILE A 47 0.07 9.81 -4.42
N THR A 48 0.64 10.10 -3.24
CA THR A 48 0.00 9.71 -1.99
C THR A 48 -1.32 10.41 -1.80
N ASP A 49 -1.42 11.67 -2.23
CA ASP A 49 -2.69 12.40 -2.16
C ASP A 49 -3.76 11.73 -3.00
N SER A 50 -3.39 11.29 -4.20
CA SER A 50 -4.32 10.60 -5.08
C SER A 50 -4.79 9.29 -4.46
N LEU A 51 -3.88 8.55 -3.84
CA LEU A 51 -4.23 7.29 -3.20
C LEU A 51 -5.21 7.52 -2.06
N LYS A 52 -4.99 8.56 -1.26
CA LYS A 52 -5.91 8.89 -0.18
C LYS A 52 -7.31 9.19 -0.69
N LYS A 53 -7.39 9.90 -1.82
CA LYS A 53 -8.68 10.22 -2.42
C LYS A 53 -9.41 8.98 -2.91
N GLN A 54 -8.70 7.92 -3.18
CA GLN A 54 -9.29 6.66 -3.61
C GLN A 54 -9.69 5.77 -2.45
N GLY A 55 -9.53 6.25 -1.23
CA GLY A 55 -9.93 5.49 -0.04
C GLY A 55 -8.82 4.62 0.54
N ILE A 56 -7.60 4.75 0.03
CA ILE A 56 -6.47 4.01 0.58
C ILE A 56 -5.92 4.78 1.78
N THR A 57 -5.70 4.08 2.88
CA THR A 57 -5.13 4.69 4.07
C THR A 57 -3.62 4.81 3.91
N VAL A 58 -3.14 6.04 3.92
CA VAL A 58 -1.71 6.30 3.76
C VAL A 58 -1.18 7.04 4.98
N THR A 59 -0.11 6.52 5.58
CA THR A 59 0.55 7.13 6.72
C THR A 59 1.87 7.71 6.27
N ILE A 60 2.12 8.97 6.61
CA ILE A 60 3.31 9.68 6.17
C ILE A 60 4.23 9.91 7.37
N GLY A 61 5.53 9.72 7.17
CA GLY A 61 6.52 10.00 8.18
C GLY A 61 7.59 8.93 8.27
N GLN A 62 8.65 9.23 9.02
CA GLN A 62 9.79 8.34 9.15
C GLN A 62 9.45 7.06 9.89
N LYS A 63 8.47 7.10 10.76
CA LYS A 63 8.05 5.94 11.53
C LYS A 63 6.71 5.43 11.05
N ALA A 64 6.47 5.57 9.77
CA ALA A 64 5.16 5.25 9.20
C ALA A 64 5.07 3.78 8.82
N ASP A 65 5.65 2.90 9.61
CA ASP A 65 5.54 1.47 9.39
C ASP A 65 4.37 0.89 10.20
N ASN A 66 3.26 1.57 10.16
CA ASN A 66 2.08 1.21 10.95
C ASN A 66 1.42 -0.05 10.39
N ILE A 67 2.15 -1.13 10.45
CA ILE A 67 1.63 -2.43 10.05
C ILE A 67 0.78 -2.93 11.20
N THR A 68 -0.49 -3.12 10.94
CA THR A 68 -1.43 -3.53 11.97
C THR A 68 -1.55 -5.05 12.02
N ASP A 69 -2.14 -5.54 13.11
CA ASP A 69 -2.28 -6.99 13.28
C ASP A 69 -3.18 -7.62 12.23
N ASP A 70 -4.05 -6.83 11.61
CA ASP A 70 -4.95 -7.34 10.57
C ASP A 70 -4.33 -7.32 9.18
N THR A 71 -3.05 -6.97 9.07
CA THR A 71 -2.36 -6.98 7.78
C THR A 71 -2.00 -8.41 7.40
N ASP A 72 -2.44 -8.82 6.22
CA ASP A 72 -2.16 -10.16 5.72
C ASP A 72 -0.90 -10.22 4.88
N ILE A 73 -0.65 -9.16 4.11
CA ILE A 73 0.47 -9.13 3.18
C ILE A 73 1.15 -7.78 3.28
N VAL A 74 2.47 -7.77 3.33
CA VAL A 74 3.27 -6.55 3.28
C VAL A 74 4.07 -6.56 1.99
N VAL A 75 3.94 -5.48 1.23
CA VAL A 75 4.65 -5.32 -0.03
C VAL A 75 5.68 -4.20 0.15
N TYR A 76 6.91 -4.48 -0.20
CA TYR A 76 7.96 -3.46 -0.17
C TYR A 76 8.98 -3.77 -1.25
N THR A 77 9.79 -2.77 -1.58
CA THR A 77 10.79 -2.94 -2.63
C THR A 77 12.15 -3.19 -2.02
N ALA A 78 12.89 -4.12 -2.60
CA ALA A 78 14.25 -4.41 -2.16
C ALA A 78 15.24 -3.34 -2.63
N ALA A 79 14.81 -2.42 -3.46
CA ALA A 79 15.69 -1.38 -3.98
C ALA A 79 15.85 -0.20 -3.03
N VAL A 80 15.20 -0.23 -1.91
CA VAL A 80 15.28 0.85 -0.94
C VAL A 80 16.68 0.90 -0.33
N LYS A 81 17.20 2.09 -0.24
CA LYS A 81 18.50 2.30 0.34
C LYS A 81 18.41 3.13 1.56
#